data_25c599a813537ce4be435c1f4e194651
#
_entry.id   25c599a813537ce4be435c1f4e194651
#
_cell.length_a   1.000
_cell.length_b   1.000
_cell.length_c   1.000
_cell.angle_alpha   90.00
_cell.angle_beta   90.00
_cell.angle_gamma   90.00
#
_symmetry.space_group_name_H-M   'P 1'
#
loop_
_entity.id
_entity.type
_entity.pdbx_description
1 polymer ?
#
loop_
_entity_poly.entity_id
_entity_poly.type
_entity_poly.pdbx_seq_one_letter_code
_entity_poly.pdbx_strand_id
1 'polypeptide(L)'
;MLKKILIALAAIGVVFVGYVAMQPSEFRVVRTATVAAPTPEVFAQVNDFHNWQAWSPWAKLDPAAKAAFGGPAAGPGAVFTWAGNDKVGEGRMTVTESHPTDLVKIKVDFIKPFEASNTTEFTFRPEGNQTAVTWIMAGRNNFVAKALCLFMNMDRMVGRDMENGLAQLKSVVEAAVRK
;
A
#
# COMPACT_ATOMS: atom_id res chain seq x y z
N MET A 1 14.70 -18.02 -44.67
CA MET A 1 13.81 -18.32 -43.54
C MET A 1 14.12 -17.43 -42.31
N LEU A 2 15.35 -17.37 -41.81
CA LEU A 2 15.74 -16.58 -40.62
C LEU A 2 15.33 -15.10 -40.71
N LYS A 3 15.56 -14.41 -41.83
CA LYS A 3 15.17 -13.01 -42.05
C LYS A 3 13.66 -12.77 -41.86
N LYS A 4 12.81 -13.68 -42.34
CA LYS A 4 11.35 -13.58 -42.17
C LYS A 4 10.94 -13.79 -40.72
N ILE A 5 11.60 -14.71 -39.99
CA ILE A 5 11.37 -14.93 -38.55
C ILE A 5 11.76 -13.69 -37.74
N LEU A 6 12.92 -13.09 -38.02
CA LEU A 6 13.36 -11.87 -37.34
C LEU A 6 12.41 -10.69 -37.59
N ILE A 7 11.91 -10.52 -38.81
CA ILE A 7 10.92 -9.47 -39.11
C ILE A 7 9.62 -9.73 -38.34
N ALA A 8 9.15 -10.99 -38.31
CA ALA A 8 7.94 -11.33 -37.57
C ALA A 8 8.10 -11.05 -36.06
N LEU A 9 9.24 -11.44 -35.44
CA LEU A 9 9.53 -11.17 -34.06
C LEU A 9 9.60 -9.66 -33.76
N ALA A 10 10.23 -8.88 -34.64
CA ALA A 10 10.28 -7.43 -34.52
C ALA A 10 8.87 -6.81 -34.58
N ALA A 11 8.03 -7.27 -35.51
CA ALA A 11 6.65 -6.80 -35.64
C ALA A 11 5.83 -7.13 -34.36
N ILE A 12 5.97 -8.34 -33.81
CA ILE A 12 5.33 -8.74 -32.55
C ILE A 12 5.81 -7.84 -31.39
N GLY A 13 7.12 -7.56 -31.33
CA GLY A 13 7.69 -6.66 -30.31
C GLY A 13 7.10 -5.25 -30.39
N VAL A 14 6.99 -4.69 -31.60
CA VAL A 14 6.38 -3.36 -31.80
C VAL A 14 4.91 -3.34 -31.37
N VAL A 15 4.14 -4.35 -31.75
CA VAL A 15 2.73 -4.48 -31.34
C VAL A 15 2.62 -4.60 -29.83
N PHE A 16 3.47 -5.41 -29.19
CA PHE A 16 3.48 -5.56 -27.74
C PHE A 16 3.80 -4.23 -27.02
N VAL A 17 4.85 -3.52 -27.47
CA VAL A 17 5.19 -2.20 -26.90
C VAL A 17 4.04 -1.21 -27.05
N GLY A 18 3.41 -1.16 -28.23
CA GLY A 18 2.23 -0.33 -28.48
C GLY A 18 1.06 -0.69 -27.55
N TYR A 19 0.79 -1.97 -27.38
CA TYR A 19 -0.27 -2.45 -26.48
C TYR A 19 0.00 -2.07 -25.01
N VAL A 20 1.23 -2.25 -24.51
CA VAL A 20 1.64 -1.84 -23.16
C VAL A 20 1.51 -0.32 -22.97
N ALA A 21 1.91 0.47 -23.98
CA ALA A 21 1.82 1.92 -23.91
C ALA A 21 0.37 2.41 -23.75
N MET A 22 -0.59 1.72 -24.37
CA MET A 22 -2.02 2.03 -24.29
C MET A 22 -2.67 1.62 -22.95
N GLN A 23 -2.01 0.79 -22.12
CA GLN A 23 -2.56 0.40 -20.82
C GLN A 23 -2.70 1.60 -19.88
N PRO A 24 -3.73 1.63 -19.01
CA PRO A 24 -3.89 2.66 -17.99
C PRO A 24 -2.62 2.78 -17.14
N SER A 25 -2.19 4.02 -16.91
CA SER A 25 -1.05 4.27 -16.03
C SER A 25 -1.46 4.40 -14.58
N GLU A 26 -2.71 4.71 -14.29
CA GLU A 26 -3.19 4.87 -12.92
C GLU A 26 -3.79 3.56 -12.42
N PHE A 27 -3.51 3.24 -11.17
CA PHE A 27 -4.18 2.16 -10.45
C PHE A 27 -4.77 2.70 -9.16
N ARG A 28 -5.84 2.06 -8.71
CA ARG A 28 -6.51 2.33 -7.44
C ARG A 28 -7.07 1.03 -6.89
N VAL A 29 -6.59 0.64 -5.71
CA VAL A 29 -7.08 -0.51 -4.96
C VAL A 29 -7.80 0.00 -3.72
N VAL A 30 -8.98 -0.54 -3.41
CA VAL A 30 -9.80 -0.12 -2.28
C VAL A 30 -10.25 -1.33 -1.50
N ARG A 31 -10.08 -1.29 -0.17
CA ARG A 31 -10.61 -2.31 0.74
C ARG A 31 -11.24 -1.62 1.95
N THR A 32 -12.29 -2.24 2.47
CA THR A 32 -13.03 -1.71 3.63
C THR A 32 -13.24 -2.83 4.66
N ALA A 33 -13.13 -2.48 5.93
CA ALA A 33 -13.49 -3.36 7.03
C ALA A 33 -14.18 -2.58 8.13
N THR A 34 -15.11 -3.24 8.86
CA THR A 34 -15.73 -2.68 10.05
C THR A 34 -15.04 -3.23 11.30
N VAL A 35 -14.58 -2.32 12.16
CA VAL A 35 -13.90 -2.59 13.42
C VAL A 35 -14.85 -2.27 14.57
N ALA A 36 -15.07 -3.21 15.51
CA ALA A 36 -15.93 -3.02 16.67
C ALA A 36 -15.22 -2.21 17.76
N ALA A 37 -14.94 -0.95 17.44
CA ALA A 37 -14.29 0.01 18.34
C ALA A 37 -14.66 1.45 17.95
N PRO A 38 -14.56 2.41 18.89
CA PRO A 38 -14.74 3.83 18.61
C PRO A 38 -13.69 4.34 17.62
N THR A 39 -14.07 5.32 16.80
CA THR A 39 -13.19 5.85 15.75
C THR A 39 -11.85 6.39 16.24
N PRO A 40 -11.75 7.09 17.39
CA PRO A 40 -10.46 7.55 17.90
C PRO A 40 -9.44 6.43 18.12
N GLU A 41 -9.88 5.26 18.61
CA GLU A 41 -9.03 4.11 18.88
C GLU A 41 -8.46 3.52 17.58
N VAL A 42 -9.32 3.40 16.57
CA VAL A 42 -8.93 2.89 15.25
C VAL A 42 -8.00 3.88 14.54
N PHE A 43 -8.34 5.17 14.58
CA PHE A 43 -7.56 6.25 13.99
C PHE A 43 -6.13 6.31 14.57
N ALA A 44 -5.99 6.19 15.90
CA ALA A 44 -4.70 6.24 16.57
C ALA A 44 -3.74 5.14 16.08
N GLN A 45 -4.25 3.94 15.74
CA GLN A 45 -3.45 2.84 15.21
C GLN A 45 -2.86 3.13 13.83
N VAL A 46 -3.56 3.94 13.03
CA VAL A 46 -3.12 4.26 11.65
C VAL A 46 -2.28 5.53 11.63
N ASN A 47 -2.61 6.53 12.46
CA ASN A 47 -1.98 7.84 12.47
C ASN A 47 -0.56 7.85 13.06
N ASP A 48 -0.18 6.82 13.83
CA ASP A 48 1.14 6.63 14.43
C ASP A 48 1.82 5.39 13.85
N PHE A 49 2.93 5.58 13.13
CA PHE A 49 3.68 4.48 12.51
C PHE A 49 4.27 3.49 13.51
N HIS A 50 4.47 3.86 14.78
CA HIS A 50 4.95 2.94 15.82
C HIS A 50 3.94 1.80 16.07
N ASN A 51 2.65 2.05 15.85
CA ASN A 51 1.59 1.06 16.00
C ASN A 51 1.52 0.06 14.82
N TRP A 52 2.09 0.40 13.66
CA TRP A 52 1.99 -0.40 12.45
C TRP A 52 2.64 -1.78 12.56
N GLN A 53 3.66 -1.93 13.42
CA GLN A 53 4.31 -3.21 13.65
C GLN A 53 3.33 -4.30 14.15
N ALA A 54 2.26 -3.90 14.83
CA ALA A 54 1.27 -4.82 15.37
C ALA A 54 0.30 -5.36 14.30
N TRP A 55 0.02 -4.60 13.25
CA TRP A 55 -1.04 -4.93 12.28
C TRP A 55 -0.64 -4.86 10.81
N SER A 56 0.45 -4.21 10.43
CA SER A 56 0.88 -4.13 9.04
C SER A 56 1.13 -5.53 8.45
N PRO A 57 0.56 -5.86 7.29
CA PRO A 57 0.74 -7.18 6.68
C PRO A 57 2.19 -7.45 6.28
N TRP A 58 2.97 -6.40 6.06
CA TRP A 58 4.38 -6.49 5.65
C TRP A 58 5.36 -6.61 6.83
N ALA A 59 4.96 -6.20 8.04
CA ALA A 59 5.83 -6.22 9.22
C ALA A 59 6.37 -7.62 9.55
N LYS A 60 5.61 -8.68 9.20
CA LYS A 60 5.97 -10.07 9.47
C LYS A 60 6.76 -10.75 8.35
N LEU A 61 6.87 -10.12 7.18
CA LEU A 61 7.56 -10.71 6.02
C LEU A 61 9.08 -10.70 6.16
N ASP A 62 9.60 -9.75 6.94
CA ASP A 62 11.02 -9.66 7.29
C ASP A 62 11.20 -9.10 8.70
N PRO A 63 11.25 -9.97 9.73
CA PRO A 63 11.48 -9.54 11.10
C PRO A 63 12.86 -8.89 11.34
N ALA A 64 13.81 -9.08 10.41
CA ALA A 64 15.14 -8.49 10.46
C ALA A 64 15.25 -7.17 9.70
N ALA A 65 14.19 -6.72 9.05
CA ALA A 65 14.18 -5.44 8.34
C ALA A 65 14.53 -4.29 9.28
N LYS A 66 15.44 -3.43 8.82
CA LYS A 66 15.78 -2.22 9.55
C LYS A 66 14.64 -1.22 9.41
N ALA A 67 14.14 -0.75 10.55
CA ALA A 67 13.09 0.27 10.61
C ALA A 67 13.61 1.50 11.36
N ALA A 68 13.26 2.69 10.87
CA ALA A 68 13.55 3.94 11.57
C ALA A 68 12.36 4.90 11.46
N PHE A 69 12.19 5.69 12.51
CA PHE A 69 11.14 6.70 12.64
C PHE A 69 11.76 8.09 12.65
N GLY A 70 11.05 9.07 12.11
CA GLY A 70 11.49 10.45 12.06
C GLY A 70 10.31 11.42 12.03
N GLY A 71 10.60 12.70 12.27
CA GLY A 71 9.57 13.73 12.40
C GLY A 71 8.78 13.61 13.71
N PRO A 72 7.55 14.13 13.76
CA PRO A 72 6.66 13.96 14.91
C PRO A 72 6.26 12.49 15.11
N ALA A 73 5.88 12.13 16.35
CA ALA A 73 5.48 10.75 16.65
C ALA A 73 4.26 10.28 15.85
N ALA A 74 3.33 11.20 15.56
CA ALA A 74 2.11 10.90 14.79
C ALA A 74 1.68 12.11 13.97
N GLY A 75 0.82 11.91 12.99
CA GLY A 75 0.23 12.95 12.15
C GLY A 75 1.17 13.50 11.08
N PRO A 76 0.83 14.66 10.47
CA PRO A 76 1.54 15.19 9.32
C PRO A 76 3.04 15.42 9.61
N GLY A 77 3.90 14.94 8.72
CA GLY A 77 5.35 14.99 8.86
C GLY A 77 5.96 13.78 9.57
N ALA A 78 5.17 12.90 10.18
CA ALA A 78 5.66 11.61 10.69
C ALA A 78 6.23 10.77 9.53
N VAL A 79 7.38 10.15 9.78
CA VAL A 79 8.13 9.37 8.78
C VAL A 79 8.44 7.99 9.32
N PHE A 80 8.29 6.98 8.48
CA PHE A 80 8.75 5.63 8.69
C PHE A 80 9.59 5.19 7.49
N THR A 81 10.78 4.68 7.75
CA THR A 81 11.65 4.10 6.72
C THR A 81 11.91 2.64 7.01
N TRP A 82 12.01 1.84 5.96
CA TRP A 82 12.36 0.42 6.08
C TRP A 82 13.39 0.01 5.05
N ALA A 83 14.22 -0.95 5.41
CA ALA A 83 15.15 -1.62 4.51
C ALA A 83 15.25 -3.08 4.91
N GLY A 84 14.79 -3.97 4.05
CA GLY A 84 14.73 -5.41 4.29
C GLY A 84 15.10 -6.23 3.08
N ASN A 85 14.70 -7.51 3.11
CA ASN A 85 14.97 -8.47 2.06
C ASN A 85 14.12 -8.20 0.78
N ASP A 86 14.29 -9.05 -0.25
CA ASP A 86 13.60 -8.90 -1.55
C ASP A 86 12.06 -8.97 -1.46
N LYS A 87 11.49 -9.43 -0.33
CA LYS A 87 10.03 -9.51 -0.14
C LYS A 87 9.44 -8.17 0.31
N VAL A 88 10.19 -7.37 1.06
CA VAL A 88 9.73 -6.10 1.59
C VAL A 88 10.43 -4.90 0.94
N GLY A 89 11.62 -5.10 0.37
CA GLY A 89 12.38 -4.07 -0.30
C GLY A 89 12.87 -2.95 0.63
N GLU A 90 12.96 -1.76 0.08
CA GLU A 90 13.39 -0.57 0.79
C GLU A 90 12.47 0.60 0.42
N GLY A 91 12.12 1.43 1.39
CA GLY A 91 11.26 2.57 1.12
C GLY A 91 11.02 3.47 2.32
N ARG A 92 10.13 4.43 2.09
CA ARG A 92 9.76 5.46 3.06
C ARG A 92 8.27 5.75 2.98
N MET A 93 7.64 5.88 4.14
CA MET A 93 6.30 6.44 4.28
C MET A 93 6.37 7.79 4.98
N THR A 94 5.53 8.73 4.55
CA THR A 94 5.40 10.04 5.19
C THR A 94 3.93 10.38 5.29
N VAL A 95 3.45 10.68 6.50
CA VAL A 95 2.10 11.22 6.68
C VAL A 95 2.07 12.62 6.09
N THR A 96 1.27 12.82 5.05
CA THR A 96 1.15 14.11 4.34
C THR A 96 -0.04 14.93 4.83
N GLU A 97 -1.10 14.23 5.28
CA GLU A 97 -2.33 14.86 5.76
C GLU A 97 -2.96 13.97 6.84
N SER A 98 -3.52 14.58 7.87
CA SER A 98 -4.25 13.87 8.92
C SER A 98 -5.33 14.79 9.49
N HIS A 99 -6.57 14.31 9.43
CA HIS A 99 -7.72 14.92 10.08
C HIS A 99 -8.24 13.96 11.15
N PRO A 100 -8.24 14.36 12.42
CA PRO A 100 -8.61 13.47 13.52
C PRO A 100 -9.95 12.77 13.27
N THR A 101 -9.95 11.45 13.42
CA THR A 101 -11.11 10.56 13.26
C THR A 101 -11.74 10.51 11.85
N ASP A 102 -11.14 11.14 10.85
CA ASP A 102 -11.71 11.23 9.50
C ASP A 102 -10.76 10.66 8.44
N LEU A 103 -9.52 11.17 8.38
CA LEU A 103 -8.59 10.89 7.29
C LEU A 103 -7.15 10.78 7.78
N VAL A 104 -6.40 9.81 7.24
CA VAL A 104 -4.93 9.80 7.24
C VAL A 104 -4.45 9.52 5.83
N LYS A 105 -3.67 10.45 5.25
CA LYS A 105 -3.05 10.31 3.93
C LYS A 105 -1.55 10.19 4.06
N ILE A 106 -0.98 9.21 3.37
CA ILE A 106 0.42 8.83 3.48
C ILE A 106 1.00 8.72 2.08
N LYS A 107 2.12 9.39 1.86
CA LYS A 107 2.97 9.15 0.69
C LYS A 107 3.85 7.94 0.95
N VAL A 108 3.92 7.02 -0.01
CA VAL A 108 4.75 5.82 0.04
C VAL A 108 5.75 5.87 -1.10
N ASP A 109 7.01 6.08 -0.78
CA ASP A 109 8.12 6.09 -1.74
C ASP A 109 8.87 4.76 -1.62
N PHE A 110 8.78 3.92 -2.65
CA PHE A 110 9.60 2.71 -2.79
C PHE A 110 10.95 3.08 -3.42
N ILE A 111 12.04 2.51 -2.89
CA ILE A 111 13.41 2.72 -3.35
C ILE A 111 13.92 1.44 -4.03
N LYS A 112 13.64 0.27 -3.43
CA LYS A 112 13.99 -1.05 -3.97
C LYS A 112 12.78 -1.98 -3.93
N PRO A 113 12.66 -2.92 -4.92
CA PRO A 113 13.57 -3.17 -6.04
C PRO A 113 13.44 -2.16 -7.18
N PHE A 114 12.35 -1.37 -7.24
CA PHE A 114 12.09 -0.36 -8.25
C PHE A 114 11.57 0.91 -7.60
N GLU A 115 12.02 2.05 -8.08
CA GLU A 115 11.53 3.35 -7.63
C GLU A 115 10.07 3.54 -8.06
N ALA A 116 9.22 3.86 -7.09
CA ALA A 116 7.83 4.21 -7.29
C ALA A 116 7.34 5.11 -6.17
N SER A 117 6.42 6.01 -6.48
CA SER A 117 5.75 6.85 -5.48
C SER A 117 4.25 6.65 -5.57
N ASN A 118 3.66 6.20 -4.48
CA ASN A 118 2.24 5.94 -4.36
C ASN A 118 1.64 6.77 -3.21
N THR A 119 0.33 6.87 -3.19
CA THR A 119 -0.41 7.42 -2.07
C THR A 119 -1.25 6.31 -1.46
N THR A 120 -1.24 6.23 -0.15
CA THR A 120 -2.20 5.44 0.60
C THR A 120 -3.04 6.35 1.48
N GLU A 121 -4.34 6.05 1.57
CA GLU A 121 -5.31 6.85 2.28
C GLU A 121 -6.18 5.94 3.14
N PHE A 122 -6.41 6.35 4.36
CA PHE A 122 -7.37 5.72 5.26
C PHE A 122 -8.45 6.72 5.60
N THR A 123 -9.70 6.33 5.39
CA THR A 123 -10.85 7.10 5.86
C THR A 123 -11.60 6.31 6.92
N PHE A 124 -12.15 7.04 7.89
CA PHE A 124 -12.81 6.48 9.06
C PHE A 124 -14.22 7.02 9.13
N ARG A 125 -15.20 6.14 9.19
CA ARG A 125 -16.60 6.53 9.35
C ARG A 125 -17.20 5.85 10.57
N PRO A 126 -17.70 6.64 11.54
CA PRO A 126 -18.40 6.06 12.69
C PRO A 126 -19.71 5.37 12.27
N GLU A 127 -19.95 4.16 12.79
CA GLU A 127 -21.17 3.37 12.59
C GLU A 127 -21.66 2.86 13.95
N GLY A 128 -22.31 3.73 14.71
CA GLY A 128 -22.69 3.45 16.10
C GLY A 128 -21.47 3.26 16.99
N ASN A 129 -21.31 2.08 17.59
CA ASN A 129 -20.15 1.71 18.41
C ASN A 129 -19.01 1.06 17.59
N GLN A 130 -19.09 1.14 16.28
CA GLN A 130 -18.11 0.57 15.36
C GLN A 130 -17.55 1.64 14.43
N THR A 131 -16.49 1.33 13.72
CA THR A 131 -15.86 2.20 12.73
C THR A 131 -15.67 1.44 11.42
N ALA A 132 -16.24 1.96 10.34
CA ALA A 132 -15.90 1.54 9.00
C ALA A 132 -14.58 2.21 8.59
N VAL A 133 -13.56 1.40 8.29
CA VAL A 133 -12.24 1.83 7.82
C VAL A 133 -12.14 1.48 6.36
N THR A 134 -11.90 2.47 5.51
CA THR A 134 -11.59 2.26 4.10
C THR A 134 -10.12 2.58 3.86
N TRP A 135 -9.40 1.61 3.33
CA TRP A 135 -8.01 1.74 2.91
C TRP A 135 -7.94 1.81 1.39
N ILE A 136 -7.34 2.87 0.88
CA ILE A 136 -7.15 3.13 -0.54
C ILE A 136 -5.65 3.17 -0.81
N MET A 137 -5.20 2.49 -1.85
CA MET A 137 -3.86 2.65 -2.40
C MET A 137 -3.98 3.06 -3.86
N ALA A 138 -3.33 4.14 -4.23
CA ALA A 138 -3.33 4.69 -5.57
C ALA A 138 -1.93 5.11 -6.01
N GLY A 139 -1.66 5.02 -7.30
CA GLY A 139 -0.37 5.39 -7.85
C GLY A 139 -0.35 5.36 -9.37
N ARG A 140 0.85 5.55 -9.93
CA ARG A 140 1.06 5.50 -11.39
C ARG A 140 2.07 4.43 -11.74
N ASN A 141 1.69 3.57 -12.67
CA ASN A 141 2.54 2.56 -13.24
C ASN A 141 3.43 3.18 -14.33
N ASN A 142 4.74 3.00 -14.23
CA ASN A 142 5.65 3.24 -15.34
C ASN A 142 5.48 2.15 -16.41
N PHE A 143 6.20 2.27 -17.52
CA PHE A 143 6.07 1.33 -18.63
C PHE A 143 6.34 -0.14 -18.23
N VAL A 144 7.36 -0.36 -17.40
CA VAL A 144 7.71 -1.72 -16.92
C VAL A 144 6.61 -2.28 -16.03
N ALA A 145 6.09 -1.48 -15.09
CA ALA A 145 4.99 -1.86 -14.24
C ALA A 145 3.71 -2.17 -15.03
N LYS A 146 3.40 -1.38 -16.09
CA LYS A 146 2.30 -1.68 -17.01
C LYS A 146 2.47 -3.04 -17.71
N ALA A 147 3.68 -3.35 -18.18
CA ALA A 147 3.97 -4.64 -18.80
C ALA A 147 3.78 -5.81 -17.81
N LEU A 148 4.24 -5.66 -16.58
CA LEU A 148 4.05 -6.66 -15.52
C LEU A 148 2.57 -6.83 -15.15
N CYS A 149 1.80 -5.74 -15.11
CA CYS A 149 0.37 -5.78 -14.81
C CYS A 149 -0.47 -6.53 -15.84
N LEU A 150 0.04 -6.76 -17.06
CA LEU A 150 -0.63 -7.64 -18.04
C LEU A 150 -0.68 -9.10 -17.58
N PHE A 151 0.29 -9.52 -16.79
CA PHE A 151 0.44 -10.88 -16.28
C PHE A 151 0.09 -11.04 -14.82
N MET A 152 0.03 -9.93 -14.07
CA MET A 152 -0.22 -9.90 -12.63
C MET A 152 -1.42 -9.02 -12.32
N ASN A 153 -2.40 -9.57 -11.62
CA ASN A 153 -3.54 -8.79 -11.16
C ASN A 153 -3.17 -8.01 -9.89
N MET A 154 -2.84 -6.73 -10.04
CA MET A 154 -2.45 -5.82 -8.95
C MET A 154 -3.55 -5.68 -7.89
N ASP A 155 -4.81 -5.56 -8.30
CA ASP A 155 -5.92 -5.49 -7.34
C ASP A 155 -6.00 -6.73 -6.46
N ARG A 156 -5.77 -7.92 -7.05
CA ARG A 156 -5.79 -9.18 -6.30
C ARG A 156 -4.60 -9.31 -5.36
N MET A 157 -3.41 -8.89 -5.79
CA MET A 157 -2.18 -9.02 -5.01
C MET A 157 -2.16 -8.01 -3.87
N VAL A 158 -2.22 -6.72 -4.18
CA VAL A 158 -2.22 -5.64 -3.20
C VAL A 158 -3.47 -5.68 -2.34
N GLY A 159 -4.64 -5.96 -2.94
CA GLY A 159 -5.90 -6.04 -2.24
C GLY A 159 -5.93 -7.12 -1.17
N ARG A 160 -5.33 -8.30 -1.42
CA ARG A 160 -5.20 -9.37 -0.42
C ARG A 160 -4.34 -8.92 0.78
N ASP A 161 -3.23 -8.22 0.53
CA ASP A 161 -2.39 -7.71 1.61
C ASP A 161 -3.14 -6.66 2.43
N MET A 162 -3.89 -5.76 1.78
CA MET A 162 -4.73 -4.77 2.45
C MET A 162 -5.84 -5.45 3.29
N GLU A 163 -6.48 -6.49 2.78
CA GLU A 163 -7.48 -7.28 3.51
C GLU A 163 -6.87 -7.94 4.77
N ASN A 164 -5.68 -8.53 4.64
CA ASN A 164 -4.94 -9.10 5.75
C ASN A 164 -4.57 -8.04 6.78
N GLY A 165 -4.11 -6.86 6.33
CA GLY A 165 -3.78 -5.73 7.18
C GLY A 165 -4.99 -5.22 7.96
N LEU A 166 -6.12 -5.01 7.28
CA LEU A 166 -7.36 -4.58 7.92
C LEU A 166 -7.88 -5.62 8.93
N ALA A 167 -7.76 -6.92 8.63
CA ALA A 167 -8.13 -7.98 9.56
C ALA A 167 -7.25 -7.98 10.82
N GLN A 168 -5.94 -7.72 10.67
CA GLN A 168 -5.02 -7.60 11.80
C GLN A 168 -5.29 -6.32 12.60
N LEU A 169 -5.51 -5.17 11.95
CA LEU A 169 -5.90 -3.92 12.58
C LEU A 169 -7.14 -4.11 13.45
N LYS A 170 -8.19 -4.73 12.87
CA LYS A 170 -9.40 -5.09 13.58
C LYS A 170 -9.11 -5.92 14.83
N SER A 171 -8.32 -6.97 14.70
CA SER A 171 -7.98 -7.86 15.83
C SER A 171 -7.24 -7.12 16.95
N VAL A 172 -6.28 -6.27 16.61
CA VAL A 172 -5.46 -5.50 17.57
C VAL A 172 -6.34 -4.51 18.33
N VAL A 173 -7.16 -3.73 17.61
CA VAL A 173 -8.00 -2.70 18.22
C VAL A 173 -9.08 -3.31 19.09
N GLU A 174 -9.79 -4.33 18.59
CA GLU A 174 -10.88 -4.98 19.35
C GLU A 174 -10.37 -5.72 20.59
N ALA A 175 -9.14 -6.22 20.57
CA ALA A 175 -8.51 -6.80 21.75
C ALA A 175 -8.13 -5.74 22.81
N ALA A 176 -7.76 -4.53 22.38
CA ALA A 176 -7.42 -3.44 23.27
C ALA A 176 -8.65 -2.84 23.98
N VAL A 177 -9.76 -2.71 23.25
CA VAL A 177 -11.00 -2.10 23.77
C VAL A 177 -11.76 -3.06 24.75
N ARG A 178 -11.51 -4.37 24.69
CA ARG A 178 -12.14 -5.36 25.60
C ARG A 178 -11.49 -5.46 26.99
N LYS A 179 -10.35 -4.82 27.17
CA LYS A 179 -9.62 -4.78 28.45
C LYS A 179 -10.08 -3.61 29.32
#